data_1cbb898ac8bdc0525f7a43d043b99379
#
_entry.id   1cbb898ac8bdc0525f7a43d043b99379
#
_cell.length_a   1.000
_cell.length_b   1.000
_cell.length_c   1.000
_cell.angle_alpha   90.00
_cell.angle_beta   90.00
_cell.angle_gamma   90.00
#
_symmetry.space_group_name_H-M   'P 1'
#
loop_
_entity.id
_entity.type
_entity.pdbx_description
1 polymer ?
#
loop_
_entity_poly.entity_id
_entity_poly.type
_entity_poly.pdbx_seq_one_letter_code
_entity_poly.pdbx_strand_id
1 'polypeptide(L)'
;LAHDQNIVSDMPLLVVEILSPSQSVTELTAKAERYLQAGVTSYWLVVPELMNITVSSATGIYHGFYLPDTLQDPATGIELELATLFS
;
A
#
# COMPACT_ATOMS: atom_id res chain seq x y z
N LEU A 1 -13.95 21.44 8.43
CA LEU A 1 -14.10 21.70 7.98
C LEU A 1 -14.30 21.85 7.38
N ALA A 2 -14.10 22.04 7.34
CA ALA A 2 -14.22 22.37 6.68
C ALA A 2 -14.10 22.20 6.24
N HIS A 3 -13.74 22.09 6.32
CA HIS A 3 -13.58 22.08 5.95
C HIS A 3 -13.47 21.36 5.48
N ASP A 4 -13.20 20.97 5.50
CA ASP A 4 -13.14 20.15 5.14
C ASP A 4 -13.61 19.45 4.13
N GLN A 5 -13.94 19.62 3.60
CA GLN A 5 -14.65 18.92 2.64
C GLN A 5 -13.92 18.85 1.35
N ASN A 6 -13.23 19.85 1.05
CA ASN A 6 -12.34 19.77 -0.09
C ASN A 6 -11.28 18.74 0.09
N ILE A 7 -11.05 18.36 1.27
CA ILE A 7 -10.09 17.32 1.58
C ILE A 7 -10.47 16.03 0.91
N VAL A 8 -11.77 15.78 0.83
CA VAL A 8 -12.26 14.52 0.28
C VAL A 8 -11.96 14.40 -1.22
N SER A 9 -11.91 15.52 -1.93
CA SER A 9 -11.67 15.49 -3.36
C SER A 9 -10.20 15.24 -3.71
N ASP A 10 -9.29 15.36 -2.74
CA ASP A 10 -7.87 15.21 -2.95
C ASP A 10 -7.34 13.91 -2.38
N MET A 11 -8.02 12.81 -2.74
CA MET A 11 -7.62 11.50 -2.27
C MET A 11 -6.25 11.11 -2.85
N PRO A 12 -5.33 10.59 -2.04
CA PRO A 12 -4.03 10.16 -2.54
C PRO A 12 -4.15 9.07 -3.58
N LEU A 13 -3.24 9.09 -4.55
CA LEU A 13 -3.15 8.02 -5.53
C LEU A 13 -2.60 6.75 -4.89
N LEU A 14 -1.61 6.90 -4.02
CA LEU A 14 -0.92 5.78 -3.41
C LEU A 14 -0.75 6.02 -1.91
N VAL A 15 -1.05 5.00 -1.12
CA VAL A 15 -0.74 4.98 0.30
C VAL A 15 0.26 3.87 0.56
N VAL A 16 1.37 4.19 1.21
CA VAL A 16 2.39 3.21 1.59
C VAL A 16 2.49 3.19 3.09
N GLU A 17 2.29 2.00 3.68
CA GLU A 17 2.46 1.84 5.13
C GLU A 17 3.51 0.80 5.43
N ILE A 18 4.34 1.08 6.42
CA ILE A 18 5.39 0.17 6.85
C ILE A 18 4.94 -0.47 8.15
N LEU A 19 4.91 -1.80 8.17
CA LEU A 19 4.50 -2.52 9.36
C LEU A 19 5.52 -2.31 10.47
N SER A 20 5.06 -1.81 11.61
CA SER A 20 5.91 -1.67 12.80
C SER A 20 5.70 -2.88 13.72
N PRO A 21 6.64 -3.13 14.65
CA PRO A 21 6.51 -4.29 15.56
C PRO A 21 5.25 -4.29 16.41
N SER A 22 4.65 -3.11 16.64
CA SER A 22 3.45 -3.00 17.47
C SER A 22 2.16 -3.18 16.70
N GLN A 23 2.23 -3.34 15.38
CA GLN A 23 1.06 -3.48 14.54
C GLN A 23 0.93 -4.90 14.01
N SER A 24 -0.30 -5.29 13.66
CA SER A 24 -0.53 -6.59 13.05
C SER A 24 -0.89 -6.43 11.58
N VAL A 25 -0.64 -7.48 10.81
CA VAL A 25 -1.04 -7.52 9.40
C VAL A 25 -2.56 -7.37 9.29
N THR A 26 -3.30 -7.95 10.23
CA THR A 26 -4.76 -7.84 10.24
C THR A 26 -5.22 -6.39 10.36
N GLU A 27 -4.58 -5.61 11.24
CA GLU A 27 -4.92 -4.19 11.38
C GLU A 27 -4.68 -3.42 10.08
N LEU A 28 -3.53 -3.66 9.45
CA LEU A 28 -3.18 -2.92 8.23
C LEU A 28 -4.00 -3.39 7.03
N THR A 29 -4.42 -4.65 7.02
CA THR A 29 -5.33 -5.15 5.98
C THR A 29 -6.68 -4.45 6.09
N ALA A 30 -7.18 -4.28 7.31
CA ALA A 30 -8.44 -3.56 7.53
C ALA A 30 -8.32 -2.09 7.10
N LYS A 31 -7.17 -1.47 7.35
CA LYS A 31 -6.91 -0.11 6.87
C LYS A 31 -6.89 -0.05 5.35
N ALA A 32 -6.25 -1.02 4.71
CA ALA A 32 -6.20 -1.07 3.26
C ALA A 32 -7.59 -1.07 2.66
N GLU A 33 -8.49 -1.90 3.22
CA GLU A 33 -9.85 -1.97 2.74
C GLU A 33 -10.55 -0.61 2.85
N ARG A 34 -10.36 0.08 3.97
CA ARG A 34 -10.96 1.39 4.16
C ARG A 34 -10.42 2.43 3.18
N TYR A 35 -9.10 2.42 2.95
CA TYR A 35 -8.51 3.36 2.00
C TYR A 35 -9.00 3.11 0.58
N LEU A 36 -9.06 1.85 0.17
CA LEU A 36 -9.51 1.51 -1.18
C LEU A 36 -10.98 1.86 -1.37
N GLN A 37 -11.81 1.61 -0.36
CA GLN A 37 -13.23 1.97 -0.40
C GLN A 37 -13.42 3.49 -0.47
N ALA A 38 -12.49 4.23 0.11
CA ALA A 38 -12.53 5.70 0.09
C ALA A 38 -12.02 6.30 -1.22
N GLY A 39 -11.44 5.49 -2.11
CA GLY A 39 -11.04 5.96 -3.44
C GLY A 39 -9.54 6.01 -3.69
N VAL A 40 -8.72 5.54 -2.76
CA VAL A 40 -7.28 5.43 -2.99
C VAL A 40 -7.05 4.41 -4.11
N THR A 41 -6.18 4.74 -5.04
CA THR A 41 -5.95 3.89 -6.21
C THR A 41 -5.15 2.64 -5.85
N SER A 42 -4.15 2.78 -4.99
CA SER A 42 -3.31 1.65 -4.61
C SER A 42 -2.84 1.79 -3.17
N TYR A 43 -2.71 0.65 -2.50
CA TYR A 43 -2.22 0.57 -1.13
C TYR A 43 -1.08 -0.44 -1.07
N TRP A 44 0.07 -0.02 -0.54
CA TRP A 44 1.22 -0.89 -0.40
C TRP A 44 1.51 -1.10 1.08
N LEU A 45 1.67 -2.36 1.48
CA LEU A 45 2.10 -2.71 2.82
C LEU A 45 3.52 -3.24 2.74
N VAL A 46 4.45 -2.53 3.39
CA VAL A 46 5.85 -2.92 3.44
C VAL A 46 6.10 -3.67 4.74
N VAL A 47 6.65 -4.88 4.64
CA VAL A 47 7.02 -5.69 5.78
C VAL A 47 8.54 -5.89 5.73
N PRO A 48 9.31 -5.00 6.38
CA PRO A 48 10.77 -5.01 6.24
C PRO A 48 11.43 -6.32 6.69
N GLU A 49 10.91 -6.92 7.74
CA GLU A 49 11.48 -8.16 8.27
C GLU A 49 11.41 -9.31 7.28
N LEU A 50 10.43 -9.28 6.39
CA LEU A 50 10.26 -10.31 5.36
C LEU A 50 10.75 -9.84 4.00
N MET A 51 11.27 -8.62 3.91
CA MET A 51 11.68 -8.01 2.64
C MET A 51 10.58 -8.14 1.59
N ASN A 52 9.38 -7.80 2.02
CA ASN A 52 8.15 -8.00 1.24
C ASN A 52 7.36 -6.71 1.13
N ILE A 53 6.75 -6.51 -0.05
CA ILE A 53 5.75 -5.46 -0.24
C ILE A 53 4.52 -6.12 -0.83
N THR A 54 3.38 -5.93 -0.20
CA THR A 54 2.10 -6.40 -0.70
C THR A 54 1.35 -5.22 -1.30
N VAL A 55 0.91 -5.35 -2.54
CA VAL A 55 0.21 -4.31 -3.27
C VAL A 55 -1.26 -4.70 -3.39
N SER A 56 -2.15 -3.76 -3.08
CA SER A 56 -3.58 -3.95 -3.26
C SER A 56 -4.17 -2.74 -3.98
N SER A 57 -4.81 -2.97 -5.12
CA SER A 57 -5.49 -1.93 -5.88
C SER A 57 -6.98 -2.19 -6.00
N ALA A 58 -7.45 -3.30 -5.41
CA ALA A 58 -8.88 -3.62 -5.37
C ALA A 58 -9.15 -4.37 -4.07
N THR A 59 -10.31 -4.12 -3.47
CA THR A 59 -10.71 -4.73 -2.22
C THR A 59 -10.62 -6.26 -2.31
N GLY A 60 -9.90 -6.85 -1.36
CA GLY A 60 -9.76 -8.30 -1.28
C GLY A 60 -8.73 -8.91 -2.21
N ILE A 61 -8.03 -8.11 -3.00
CA ILE A 61 -7.03 -8.61 -3.94
C ILE A 61 -5.66 -8.09 -3.54
N TYR A 62 -4.71 -9.00 -3.30
CA TYR A 62 -3.39 -8.69 -2.80
C TYR A 62 -2.33 -9.40 -3.63
N HIS A 63 -1.29 -8.67 -4.02
CA HIS A 63 -0.15 -9.23 -4.73
C HIS A 63 1.10 -9.00 -3.93
N GLY A 64 1.78 -10.08 -3.55
CA GLY A 64 3.00 -10.01 -2.76
C GLY A 64 4.24 -10.06 -3.64
N PHE A 65 5.19 -9.19 -3.34
CA PHE A 65 6.49 -9.17 -4.01
C PHE A 65 7.57 -9.33 -2.94
N TYR A 66 8.53 -10.20 -3.20
CA TYR A 66 9.60 -10.53 -2.28
C TYR A 66 10.95 -10.33 -2.96
N LEU A 67 11.96 -10.01 -2.17
CA LEU A 67 13.32 -9.93 -2.71
C LEU A 67 13.66 -11.25 -3.43
N PRO A 68 14.19 -11.22 -4.67
CA PRO A 68 14.67 -10.09 -5.46
C PRO A 68 13.69 -9.58 -6.53
N ASP A 69 12.41 -9.74 -6.33
CA ASP A 69 11.41 -9.37 -7.33
C ASP A 69 11.48 -7.89 -7.71
N THR A 70 10.96 -7.58 -8.88
CA THR A 70 10.61 -6.21 -9.25
C THR A 70 9.12 -6.05 -9.02
N LEU A 71 8.76 -5.15 -8.10
CA LEU A 71 7.37 -4.82 -7.86
C LEU A 71 6.80 -4.09 -9.06
N GLN A 72 5.62 -4.47 -9.48
CA GLN A 72 4.90 -3.79 -10.54
C GLN A 72 3.50 -3.50 -10.05
N ASP A 73 3.11 -2.22 -10.12
CA ASP A 73 1.78 -1.79 -9.73
C ASP A 73 1.09 -1.15 -10.94
N PRO A 74 0.33 -1.93 -11.71
CA PRO A 74 -0.32 -1.39 -12.91
C PRO A 74 -1.28 -0.25 -12.64
N ALA A 75 -1.87 -0.21 -11.45
CA ALA A 75 -2.84 0.83 -11.10
C ALA A 75 -2.20 2.21 -11.04
N THR A 76 -0.93 2.28 -10.63
CA THR A 76 -0.20 3.55 -10.55
C THR A 76 0.87 3.67 -11.62
N GLY A 77 1.22 2.57 -12.28
CA GLY A 77 2.31 2.54 -13.26
C GLY A 77 3.70 2.49 -12.63
N ILE A 78 3.79 2.27 -11.33
CA ILE A 78 5.08 2.28 -10.63
C ILE A 78 5.73 0.91 -10.72
N GLU A 79 7.05 0.92 -10.97
CA GLU A 79 7.90 -0.26 -10.88
C GLU A 79 9.01 0.02 -9.88
N LEU A 80 9.34 -0.98 -9.05
CA LEU A 80 10.35 -0.83 -8.03
C LEU A 80 11.11 -2.14 -7.86
N GLU A 81 12.43 -2.07 -8.04
CA GLU A 81 13.29 -3.23 -7.76
C GLU A 81 13.47 -3.35 -6.25
N LEU A 82 13.00 -4.46 -5.68
CA LEU A 82 13.09 -4.65 -4.24
C LEU A 82 14.54 -4.74 -3.74
N ALA A 83 15.44 -5.19 -4.58
CA ALA A 83 16.86 -5.21 -4.23
C ALA A 83 17.41 -3.82 -3.95
N THR A 84 16.87 -2.79 -4.59
CA THR A 84 17.27 -1.41 -4.34
C THR A 84 16.77 -0.93 -2.98
N LEU A 85 15.56 -1.32 -2.63
CA LEU A 85 14.93 -0.87 -1.39
C LEU A 85 15.47 -1.63 -0.17
N PHE A 86 15.69 -2.92 -0.31
CA PHE A 86 16.08 -3.80 0.79
C PHE A 86 17.56 -4.20 0.74
N SER A 87 18.40 -3.37 0.19
CA SER A 87 19.84 -3.67 0.09
C SER A 87 20.58 -3.52 1.42
#